data_2d8bb53deffdfc4cce566c67a152ab6d
#
_entry.id   2d8bb53deffdfc4cce566c67a152ab6d
#
_cell.length_a   1.000
_cell.length_b   1.000
_cell.length_c   1.000
_cell.angle_alpha   90.00
_cell.angle_beta   90.00
_cell.angle_gamma   90.00
#
_symmetry.space_group_name_H-M   'P 1'
#
loop_
_entity.id
_entity.type
_entity.pdbx_description
1 polymer ?
#
loop_
_entity_poly.entity_id
_entity_poly.type
_entity_poly.pdbx_seq_one_letter_code
_entity_poly.pdbx_strand_id
1 'polypeptide(L)'
;MIKNRREAIKLLGGALGVLGAANLFADENSTNSVNSEGQNSAPNSIKQNSAENSSGDSASLYLRPPGALAERGFRSSCIKCGQCVQVCPYHSIYLLDITHLFDIGTPVIDAKERGCYLCGALPCVLACPSGALSHETNEPKKVAMGIAMIKNLDACLAYRGQTLKSSDLRLKPAKTEQERELNSALAAKEGKVCDLCASLCPYPQPLDAIAMIEANDHFAPQIRSACVGCGACAELCPARIIEIIPRADYKSIYEGKQ
;
A
#
# COMPACT_ATOMS: atom_id res chain seq x y z
N MET A 1 -22.32 38.56 28.39
CA MET A 1 -22.27 37.16 28.76
C MET A 1 -23.32 36.44 27.94
N ILE A 2 -22.95 35.90 26.78
CA ILE A 2 -23.90 35.16 25.91
C ILE A 2 -23.52 33.68 26.06
N LYS A 3 -24.38 32.96 26.76
CA LYS A 3 -24.34 31.49 26.88
C LYS A 3 -25.17 30.91 25.72
N ASN A 4 -24.55 29.95 25.05
CA ASN A 4 -25.13 28.92 24.19
C ASN A 4 -25.66 29.30 22.79
N ARG A 5 -24.88 28.94 21.78
CA ARG A 5 -25.22 28.92 20.34
C ARG A 5 -26.39 27.98 19.93
N ARG A 6 -27.05 27.32 20.86
CA ARG A 6 -28.16 26.37 20.56
C ARG A 6 -29.56 26.94 20.66
N GLU A 7 -29.73 28.17 21.12
CA GLU A 7 -31.08 28.80 21.26
C GLU A 7 -31.45 29.78 20.14
N ALA A 8 -30.53 30.09 19.22
CA ALA A 8 -30.80 31.05 18.13
C ALA A 8 -31.51 30.45 16.89
N ILE A 9 -31.80 29.13 16.87
CA ILE A 9 -32.37 28.47 15.69
C ILE A 9 -33.91 28.18 15.85
N LYS A 10 -34.51 28.55 16.96
CA LYS A 10 -35.93 28.23 17.20
C LYS A 10 -36.96 29.35 16.89
N LEU A 11 -36.54 30.46 16.26
CA LEU A 11 -37.46 31.61 16.07
C LEU A 11 -37.68 32.02 14.60
N LEU A 12 -37.40 31.19 13.61
CA LEU A 12 -37.76 31.46 12.21
C LEU A 12 -38.30 30.20 11.53
N GLY A 13 -39.49 29.79 11.89
CA GLY A 13 -40.18 28.70 11.26
C GLY A 13 -41.68 28.81 11.48
N GLY A 14 -42.33 29.68 10.77
CA GLY A 14 -43.77 29.79 10.75
C GLY A 14 -44.25 30.34 9.42
N ALA A 15 -45.11 29.53 8.81
CA ALA A 15 -46.16 29.87 7.86
C ALA A 15 -45.85 29.76 6.35
N LEU A 16 -46.83 29.14 5.74
CA LEU A 16 -47.27 29.05 4.33
C LEU A 16 -46.71 27.80 3.59
N GLY A 17 -47.53 26.91 3.08
CA GLY A 17 -48.96 26.87 2.82
C GLY A 17 -49.22 25.66 1.92
N VAL A 18 -50.27 24.95 2.18
CA VAL A 18 -50.76 23.73 1.53
C VAL A 18 -51.40 24.06 0.18
N LEU A 19 -51.15 23.20 -0.82
CA LEU A 19 -51.99 22.87 -2.01
C LEU A 19 -51.22 21.79 -2.76
N GLY A 20 -51.61 20.56 -2.94
CA GLY A 20 -52.90 19.96 -3.23
C GLY A 20 -53.03 19.63 -4.71
N ALA A 21 -52.99 18.34 -5.06
CA ALA A 21 -53.68 17.64 -6.13
C ALA A 21 -52.78 16.47 -6.61
N ALA A 22 -53.06 15.23 -6.31
CA ALA A 22 -54.13 14.33 -6.75
C ALA A 22 -53.80 13.65 -8.11
N ASN A 23 -53.49 12.35 -7.97
CA ASN A 23 -53.86 11.20 -8.81
C ASN A 23 -54.02 11.33 -10.31
N LEU A 24 -53.44 10.36 -10.99
CA LEU A 24 -54.29 9.48 -11.86
C LEU A 24 -53.50 8.18 -12.19
N PHE A 25 -54.16 7.10 -11.94
CA PHE A 25 -53.91 5.71 -12.34
C PHE A 25 -54.07 5.56 -13.86
N ALA A 26 -53.33 4.63 -14.43
CA ALA A 26 -53.88 3.69 -15.40
C ALA A 26 -52.90 2.51 -15.60
N ASP A 27 -53.40 1.38 -15.17
CA ASP A 27 -53.06 0.02 -15.63
C ASP A 27 -53.46 -0.10 -17.10
N GLU A 28 -52.70 -0.83 -17.88
CA GLU A 28 -53.24 -1.83 -18.79
C GLU A 28 -52.21 -2.78 -19.31
N ASN A 29 -52.48 -4.02 -19.08
CA ASN A 29 -51.93 -5.29 -19.50
C ASN A 29 -52.20 -5.50 -21.01
N SER A 30 -51.21 -5.94 -21.79
CA SER A 30 -51.52 -6.73 -22.96
C SER A 30 -50.32 -7.59 -23.43
N THR A 31 -50.53 -8.85 -23.35
CA THR A 31 -49.77 -9.96 -23.93
C THR A 31 -49.70 -9.83 -25.46
N ASN A 32 -48.51 -10.09 -26.02
CA ASN A 32 -48.44 -10.85 -27.26
C ASN A 32 -47.01 -11.42 -27.51
N SER A 33 -46.99 -12.74 -27.58
CA SER A 33 -45.91 -13.55 -28.14
C SER A 33 -45.82 -13.41 -29.64
N VAL A 34 -44.61 -13.27 -30.19
CA VAL A 34 -44.21 -13.91 -31.47
C VAL A 34 -42.67 -13.99 -31.56
N ASN A 35 -42.19 -15.19 -31.90
CA ASN A 35 -40.82 -15.58 -32.22
C ASN A 35 -40.21 -14.78 -33.36
N SER A 36 -38.91 -14.47 -33.27
CA SER A 36 -38.02 -14.65 -34.44
C SER A 36 -36.54 -14.56 -33.98
N GLU A 37 -35.78 -15.49 -34.44
CA GLU A 37 -34.35 -15.64 -34.35
C GLU A 37 -33.61 -14.40 -34.83
N GLY A 38 -32.59 -13.96 -34.03
CA GLY A 38 -31.70 -12.90 -34.43
C GLY A 38 -30.40 -13.05 -33.63
N GLN A 39 -29.44 -13.73 -34.25
CA GLN A 39 -28.05 -13.75 -33.78
C GLN A 39 -27.54 -12.32 -33.65
N ASN A 40 -27.16 -11.92 -32.43
CA ASN A 40 -26.29 -10.77 -32.24
C ASN A 40 -25.20 -11.11 -31.24
N SER A 41 -24.02 -11.11 -31.81
CA SER A 41 -22.71 -11.25 -31.24
C SER A 41 -22.54 -10.42 -29.98
N ALA A 42 -22.17 -11.06 -28.88
CA ALA A 42 -21.68 -10.39 -27.69
C ALA A 42 -20.40 -9.58 -28.02
N PRO A 43 -20.27 -8.36 -27.50
CA PRO A 43 -19.05 -7.61 -27.70
C PRO A 43 -17.90 -8.26 -26.93
N ASN A 44 -16.79 -8.40 -27.63
CA ASN A 44 -15.47 -8.84 -27.23
C ASN A 44 -15.17 -8.69 -25.75
N SER A 45 -15.02 -9.82 -25.07
CA SER A 45 -14.20 -9.91 -23.87
C SER A 45 -12.78 -9.47 -24.27
N ILE A 46 -12.35 -8.34 -23.77
CA ILE A 46 -10.95 -7.90 -23.83
C ILE A 46 -10.17 -8.96 -23.06
N LYS A 47 -9.49 -9.83 -23.78
CA LYS A 47 -8.45 -10.69 -23.25
C LYS A 47 -7.37 -9.74 -22.72
N GLN A 48 -7.33 -9.55 -21.42
CA GLN A 48 -6.19 -8.92 -20.77
C GLN A 48 -5.02 -9.88 -20.93
N ASN A 49 -4.15 -9.55 -21.86
CA ASN A 49 -2.87 -10.21 -22.01
C ASN A 49 -2.11 -10.09 -20.69
N SER A 50 -1.81 -11.23 -20.12
CA SER A 50 -0.77 -11.39 -19.10
C SER A 50 0.43 -10.57 -19.55
N ALA A 51 0.85 -9.61 -18.74
CA ALA A 51 1.93 -8.70 -19.04
C ALA A 51 3.20 -9.49 -19.36
N GLU A 52 3.50 -9.63 -20.63
CA GLU A 52 4.84 -9.93 -21.09
C GLU A 52 5.72 -8.75 -20.65
N ASN A 53 6.72 -9.07 -19.88
CA ASN A 53 7.75 -8.19 -19.40
C ASN A 53 8.59 -7.72 -20.60
N SER A 54 8.10 -6.75 -21.37
CA SER A 54 8.86 -6.16 -22.47
C SER A 54 9.87 -5.17 -21.85
N SER A 55 11.12 -5.54 -21.97
CA SER A 55 12.35 -4.76 -21.80
C SER A 55 12.19 -3.37 -22.45
N GLY A 56 11.90 -2.35 -21.64
CA GLY A 56 11.75 -0.97 -22.11
C GLY A 56 11.15 0.01 -21.09
N ASP A 57 10.69 -0.48 -19.93
CA ASP A 57 10.22 0.39 -18.85
C ASP A 57 11.44 0.91 -18.09
N SER A 58 11.73 2.20 -18.22
CA SER A 58 12.76 2.87 -17.42
C SER A 58 12.53 2.52 -15.96
N ALA A 59 13.54 1.94 -15.29
CA ALA A 59 13.46 1.51 -13.90
C ALA A 59 12.81 2.63 -13.08
N SER A 60 11.69 2.34 -12.43
CA SER A 60 10.98 3.33 -11.61
C SER A 60 11.94 3.81 -10.52
N LEU A 61 12.13 5.12 -10.43
CA LEU A 61 12.89 5.74 -9.34
C LEU A 61 12.14 5.69 -8.01
N TYR A 62 10.84 5.37 -8.04
CA TYR A 62 9.96 5.49 -6.88
C TYR A 62 9.38 4.13 -6.47
N LEU A 63 9.35 3.91 -5.17
CA LEU A 63 8.57 2.82 -4.59
C LEU A 63 7.09 3.21 -4.62
N ARG A 64 6.32 2.58 -5.51
CA ARG A 64 4.89 2.82 -5.65
C ARG A 64 4.09 1.99 -4.65
N PRO A 65 2.86 2.43 -4.26
CA PRO A 65 1.98 1.63 -3.41
C PRO A 65 1.67 0.24 -3.99
N PRO A 66 1.20 -0.72 -3.16
CA PRO A 66 0.77 -2.04 -3.61
C PRO A 66 -0.17 -1.98 -4.80
N GLY A 67 -0.02 -2.91 -5.73
CA GLY A 67 -0.87 -3.02 -6.91
C GLY A 67 -0.62 -1.98 -8.02
N ALA A 68 0.38 -1.11 -7.86
CA ALA A 68 0.70 -0.13 -8.89
C ALA A 68 1.03 -0.80 -10.23
N LEU A 69 0.35 -0.38 -11.30
CA LEU A 69 0.64 -0.79 -12.67
C LEU A 69 2.10 -0.49 -13.03
N ALA A 70 2.60 -1.04 -14.14
CA ALA A 70 3.88 -0.65 -14.72
C ALA A 70 3.95 0.88 -14.86
N GLU A 71 5.12 1.50 -14.70
CA GLU A 71 5.26 2.94 -14.46
C GLU A 71 4.53 3.80 -15.49
N ARG A 72 4.62 3.44 -16.77
CA ARG A 72 3.90 4.15 -17.84
C ARG A 72 2.38 4.06 -17.68
N GLY A 73 1.86 2.84 -17.42
CA GLY A 73 0.44 2.61 -17.17
C GLY A 73 -0.04 3.29 -15.90
N PHE A 74 0.77 3.22 -14.84
CA PHE A 74 0.49 3.90 -13.58
C PHE A 74 0.33 5.41 -13.76
N ARG A 75 1.28 6.06 -14.43
CA ARG A 75 1.23 7.51 -14.70
C ARG A 75 0.04 7.93 -15.53
N SER A 76 -0.34 7.14 -16.54
CA SER A 76 -1.49 7.43 -17.40
C SER A 76 -2.83 7.21 -16.70
N SER A 77 -2.92 6.29 -15.75
CA SER A 77 -4.16 5.94 -15.06
C SER A 77 -4.36 6.68 -13.74
N CYS A 78 -3.28 7.12 -13.07
CA CYS A 78 -3.36 7.79 -11.78
C CYS A 78 -3.96 9.20 -11.92
N ILE A 79 -5.16 9.40 -11.42
CA ILE A 79 -5.86 10.71 -11.39
C ILE A 79 -5.43 11.59 -10.22
N LYS A 80 -4.44 11.18 -9.42
CA LYS A 80 -3.84 11.95 -8.31
C LYS A 80 -4.84 12.38 -7.24
N CYS A 81 -5.88 11.58 -7.02
CA CYS A 81 -6.99 11.91 -6.11
C CYS A 81 -6.64 11.82 -4.61
N GLY A 82 -5.50 11.21 -4.24
CA GLY A 82 -5.06 11.09 -2.85
C GLY A 82 -5.81 10.07 -1.99
N GLN A 83 -6.79 9.31 -2.53
CA GLN A 83 -7.55 8.33 -1.75
C GLN A 83 -6.65 7.29 -1.08
N CYS A 84 -5.65 6.77 -1.79
CA CYS A 84 -4.69 5.81 -1.26
C CYS A 84 -3.89 6.35 -0.06
N VAL A 85 -3.63 7.65 -0.02
CA VAL A 85 -2.96 8.33 1.11
C VAL A 85 -3.88 8.36 2.33
N GLN A 86 -5.16 8.73 2.13
CA GLN A 86 -6.11 8.92 3.21
C GLN A 86 -6.48 7.61 3.92
N VAL A 87 -6.55 6.51 3.18
CA VAL A 87 -6.96 5.21 3.74
C VAL A 87 -5.78 4.40 4.32
N CYS A 88 -4.54 4.88 4.19
CA CYS A 88 -3.38 4.16 4.68
C CYS A 88 -3.28 4.25 6.22
N PRO A 89 -3.47 3.14 6.98
CA PRO A 89 -3.49 3.19 8.44
C PRO A 89 -2.10 3.42 9.05
N TYR A 90 -1.03 3.28 8.26
CA TYR A 90 0.35 3.55 8.68
C TYR A 90 0.91 4.87 8.15
N HIS A 91 0.11 5.66 7.41
CA HIS A 91 0.55 6.90 6.75
C HIS A 91 1.84 6.72 5.93
N SER A 92 1.96 5.56 5.26
CA SER A 92 3.16 5.20 4.49
C SER A 92 3.20 5.85 3.11
N ILE A 93 2.05 6.33 2.62
CA ILE A 93 1.91 6.86 1.27
C ILE A 93 1.83 8.38 1.33
N TYR A 94 2.61 9.06 0.50
CA TYR A 94 2.54 10.50 0.31
C TYR A 94 2.54 10.83 -1.18
N LEU A 95 2.16 12.06 -1.52
CA LEU A 95 2.14 12.54 -2.90
C LEU A 95 3.43 13.30 -3.20
N LEU A 96 4.01 13.05 -4.37
CA LEU A 96 5.17 13.79 -4.84
C LEU A 96 4.81 15.27 -5.05
N ASP A 97 5.70 16.13 -4.62
CA ASP A 97 5.56 17.59 -4.70
C ASP A 97 6.01 18.15 -6.05
N ILE A 98 6.01 19.48 -6.17
CA ILE A 98 6.33 20.21 -7.40
C ILE A 98 7.76 19.98 -7.89
N THR A 99 8.68 19.52 -7.06
CA THR A 99 10.08 19.28 -7.44
C THR A 99 10.23 18.06 -8.36
N HIS A 100 9.21 17.20 -8.43
CA HIS A 100 9.19 15.95 -9.21
C HIS A 100 8.53 16.08 -10.60
N LEU A 101 8.36 17.30 -11.12
CA LEU A 101 7.89 17.60 -12.48
C LEU A 101 6.76 16.70 -13.00
N PHE A 102 7.09 15.69 -13.80
CA PHE A 102 6.11 14.81 -14.46
C PHE A 102 5.35 13.90 -13.49
N ASP A 103 5.90 13.66 -12.29
CA ASP A 103 5.33 12.78 -11.28
C ASP A 103 4.59 13.51 -10.15
N ILE A 104 4.47 14.86 -10.26
CA ILE A 104 3.74 15.69 -9.29
C ILE A 104 2.39 15.07 -8.94
N GLY A 105 2.10 14.95 -7.65
CA GLY A 105 0.82 14.46 -7.13
C GLY A 105 0.62 12.96 -7.26
N THR A 106 1.58 12.20 -7.78
CA THR A 106 1.49 10.74 -7.78
C THR A 106 1.92 10.15 -6.44
N PRO A 107 1.28 9.07 -5.96
CA PRO A 107 1.60 8.46 -4.68
C PRO A 107 2.89 7.64 -4.72
N VAL A 108 3.68 7.79 -3.65
CA VAL A 108 4.94 7.07 -3.42
C VAL A 108 5.08 6.68 -1.95
N ILE A 109 6.03 5.79 -1.68
CA ILE A 109 6.44 5.37 -0.35
C ILE A 109 7.95 5.63 -0.21
N ASP A 110 8.35 6.33 0.85
CA ASP A 110 9.75 6.37 1.26
C ASP A 110 9.99 5.28 2.29
N ALA A 111 10.56 4.17 1.84
CA ALA A 111 10.82 3.03 2.70
C ALA A 111 11.78 3.32 3.87
N LYS A 112 12.61 4.37 3.78
CA LYS A 112 13.51 4.76 4.88
C LYS A 112 12.79 5.56 5.95
N GLU A 113 11.71 6.24 5.56
CA GLU A 113 10.89 7.01 6.50
C GLU A 113 9.68 6.21 6.99
N ARG A 114 8.89 5.61 6.10
CA ARG A 114 7.73 4.79 6.47
C ARG A 114 7.48 3.71 5.41
N GLY A 115 7.76 2.45 5.74
CA GLY A 115 7.50 1.30 4.87
C GLY A 115 6.01 0.97 4.76
N CYS A 116 5.66 0.12 3.81
CA CYS A 116 4.34 -0.48 3.70
C CYS A 116 4.21 -1.68 4.64
N TYR A 117 3.12 -1.76 5.40
CA TYR A 117 2.87 -2.86 6.33
C TYR A 117 1.89 -3.92 5.78
N LEU A 118 1.68 -3.96 4.46
CA LEU A 118 0.90 -5.00 3.78
C LEU A 118 -0.45 -5.29 4.47
N CYS A 119 -1.23 -4.24 4.74
CA CYS A 119 -2.53 -4.34 5.41
C CYS A 119 -3.39 -5.43 4.77
N GLY A 120 -4.04 -6.29 5.56
CA GLY A 120 -4.69 -7.51 5.08
C GLY A 120 -5.67 -7.32 3.92
N ALA A 121 -6.43 -6.22 3.91
CA ALA A 121 -7.37 -5.88 2.84
C ALA A 121 -6.78 -4.92 1.78
N LEU A 122 -5.51 -4.51 1.90
CA LEU A 122 -4.88 -3.52 1.03
C LEU A 122 -5.80 -2.32 0.73
N PRO A 123 -6.20 -1.53 1.74
CA PRO A 123 -7.23 -0.49 1.59
C PRO A 123 -6.84 0.56 0.54
N CYS A 124 -5.55 0.83 0.34
CA CYS A 124 -5.07 1.73 -0.70
C CYS A 124 -5.39 1.23 -2.12
N VAL A 125 -5.35 -0.08 -2.35
CA VAL A 125 -5.72 -0.72 -3.61
C VAL A 125 -7.23 -0.63 -3.82
N LEU A 126 -8.02 -1.01 -2.80
CA LEU A 126 -9.48 -0.98 -2.86
C LEU A 126 -10.03 0.43 -3.06
N ALA A 127 -9.38 1.45 -2.49
CA ALA A 127 -9.80 2.84 -2.62
C ALA A 127 -9.39 3.51 -3.94
N CYS A 128 -8.65 2.82 -4.82
CA CYS A 128 -8.19 3.41 -6.08
C CYS A 128 -9.29 3.38 -7.16
N PRO A 129 -9.94 4.53 -7.49
CA PRO A 129 -11.07 4.52 -8.41
C PRO A 129 -10.67 4.40 -9.87
N SER A 130 -9.41 4.70 -10.20
CA SER A 130 -8.91 4.70 -11.57
C SER A 130 -8.24 3.40 -12.00
N GLY A 131 -8.07 2.44 -11.07
CA GLY A 131 -7.34 1.21 -11.33
C GLY A 131 -5.82 1.38 -11.52
N ALA A 132 -5.26 2.56 -11.25
CA ALA A 132 -3.81 2.77 -11.25
C ALA A 132 -3.12 1.86 -10.22
N LEU A 133 -3.82 1.52 -9.13
CA LEU A 133 -3.52 0.40 -8.24
C LEU A 133 -4.50 -0.72 -8.60
N SER A 134 -4.00 -1.78 -9.24
CA SER A 134 -4.81 -2.89 -9.76
C SER A 134 -5.51 -3.65 -8.65
N HIS A 135 -6.83 -3.78 -8.72
CA HIS A 135 -7.64 -4.55 -7.78
C HIS A 135 -7.39 -6.07 -7.84
N GLU A 136 -6.65 -6.56 -8.83
CA GLU A 136 -6.17 -7.93 -8.87
C GLU A 136 -5.17 -8.22 -7.74
N THR A 137 -4.47 -7.17 -7.27
CA THR A 137 -3.60 -7.22 -6.09
C THR A 137 -4.46 -7.08 -4.83
N ASN A 138 -5.19 -8.10 -4.48
CA ASN A 138 -6.17 -8.09 -3.39
C ASN A 138 -5.68 -8.77 -2.09
N GLU A 139 -4.45 -9.24 -2.08
CA GLU A 139 -3.82 -9.88 -0.91
C GLU A 139 -2.31 -9.60 -0.87
N PRO A 140 -1.69 -9.62 0.34
CA PRO A 140 -0.26 -9.34 0.51
C PRO A 140 0.67 -10.19 -0.35
N LYS A 141 0.33 -11.45 -0.61
CA LYS A 141 1.16 -12.37 -1.43
C LYS A 141 1.24 -11.99 -2.89
N LYS A 142 0.27 -11.24 -3.41
CA LYS A 142 0.25 -10.75 -4.80
C LYS A 142 0.94 -9.40 -4.97
N VAL A 143 1.40 -8.81 -3.88
CA VAL A 143 2.13 -7.53 -3.93
C VAL A 143 3.51 -7.75 -4.55
N ALA A 144 3.90 -6.85 -5.45
CA ALA A 144 5.22 -6.83 -6.10
C ALA A 144 5.66 -5.36 -6.25
N MET A 145 6.21 -4.80 -5.18
CA MET A 145 6.68 -3.41 -5.17
C MET A 145 8.15 -3.30 -5.55
N GLY A 146 8.93 -4.33 -5.27
CA GLY A 146 10.35 -4.40 -5.46
C GLY A 146 11.00 -5.48 -4.61
N ILE A 147 12.27 -5.34 -4.30
CA ILE A 147 13.04 -6.27 -3.47
C ILE A 147 13.91 -5.53 -2.46
N ALA A 148 14.03 -6.06 -1.25
CA ALA A 148 14.97 -5.55 -0.26
C ALA A 148 16.40 -6.01 -0.61
N MET A 149 17.38 -5.11 -0.43
CA MET A 149 18.79 -5.40 -0.59
C MET A 149 19.58 -4.90 0.62
N ILE A 150 20.47 -5.74 1.14
CA ILE A 150 21.37 -5.40 2.24
C ILE A 150 22.66 -4.80 1.64
N LYS A 151 22.94 -3.53 1.96
CA LYS A 151 24.09 -2.80 1.38
C LYS A 151 25.39 -3.03 2.15
N ASN A 152 25.32 -3.08 3.47
CA ASN A 152 26.49 -3.18 4.33
C ASN A 152 26.19 -4.07 5.54
N LEU A 153 26.50 -5.36 5.43
CA LEU A 153 26.24 -6.31 6.49
C LEU A 153 27.07 -6.04 7.76
N ASP A 154 28.29 -5.51 7.61
CA ASP A 154 29.19 -5.23 8.74
C ASP A 154 28.62 -4.17 9.70
N ALA A 155 27.70 -3.33 9.23
CA ALA A 155 27.00 -2.36 10.09
C ALA A 155 25.76 -2.95 10.78
N CYS A 156 25.38 -4.21 10.49
CA CYS A 156 24.23 -4.86 11.11
C CYS A 156 24.46 -5.11 12.60
N LEU A 157 23.54 -4.66 13.47
CA LEU A 157 23.66 -4.88 14.90
C LEU A 157 23.64 -6.37 15.26
N ALA A 158 22.79 -7.16 14.61
CA ALA A 158 22.75 -8.60 14.83
C ALA A 158 24.04 -9.30 14.42
N TYR A 159 24.61 -8.93 13.27
CA TYR A 159 25.87 -9.48 12.77
C TYR A 159 27.07 -9.12 13.64
N ARG A 160 26.97 -8.02 14.38
CA ARG A 160 27.97 -7.57 15.38
C ARG A 160 27.69 -8.09 16.77
N GLY A 161 26.67 -8.94 16.98
CA GLY A 161 26.30 -9.47 18.30
C GLY A 161 25.77 -8.41 19.26
N GLN A 162 25.28 -7.27 18.77
CA GLN A 162 24.81 -6.16 19.59
C GLN A 162 23.31 -6.29 19.90
N THR A 163 22.94 -5.93 21.13
CA THR A 163 21.55 -5.81 21.55
C THR A 163 20.98 -4.43 21.22
N LEU A 164 19.67 -4.39 21.03
CA LEU A 164 18.93 -3.15 20.77
C LEU A 164 18.87 -2.25 22.01
N LYS A 165 19.21 -0.99 21.84
CA LYS A 165 19.02 0.06 22.85
C LYS A 165 17.76 0.84 22.53
N SER A 166 17.22 1.56 23.51
CA SER A 166 16.08 2.45 23.31
C SER A 166 16.30 3.46 22.18
N SER A 167 17.53 3.97 22.05
CA SER A 167 17.94 4.90 20.98
C SER A 167 17.92 4.29 19.56
N ASP A 168 17.98 2.97 19.46
CA ASP A 168 17.97 2.24 18.17
C ASP A 168 16.54 2.03 17.67
N LEU A 169 15.55 2.17 18.54
CA LEU A 169 14.15 1.97 18.23
C LEU A 169 13.56 3.24 17.61
N ARG A 170 13.10 3.14 16.37
CA ARG A 170 12.52 4.26 15.62
C ARG A 170 11.04 4.45 15.93
N LEU A 171 10.74 4.73 17.19
CA LEU A 171 9.38 5.04 17.62
C LEU A 171 8.92 6.37 17.02
N LYS A 172 7.73 6.40 16.46
CA LYS A 172 7.13 7.59 15.83
C LYS A 172 5.81 7.95 16.52
N PRO A 173 5.40 9.23 16.50
CA PRO A 173 4.08 9.61 16.98
C PRO A 173 3.00 8.79 16.29
N ALA A 174 2.20 8.07 17.07
CA ALA A 174 1.15 7.18 16.58
C ALA A 174 -0.19 7.92 16.50
N LYS A 175 -0.81 7.95 15.32
CA LYS A 175 -2.12 8.56 15.06
C LYS A 175 -3.22 7.49 14.98
N THR A 176 -2.85 6.27 14.62
CA THR A 176 -3.77 5.12 14.44
C THR A 176 -3.49 4.03 15.47
N GLU A 177 -4.42 3.07 15.60
CA GLU A 177 -4.21 1.89 16.45
C GLU A 177 -3.06 1.04 15.91
N GLN A 178 -2.99 0.83 14.61
CA GLN A 178 -1.95 0.05 13.96
C GLN A 178 -0.55 0.62 14.22
N GLU A 179 -0.42 1.94 14.24
CA GLU A 179 0.85 2.59 14.58
C GLU A 179 1.19 2.44 16.07
N ARG A 180 0.19 2.42 16.96
CA ARG A 180 0.39 2.15 18.39
C ARG A 180 0.85 0.71 18.63
N GLU A 181 0.22 -0.25 17.97
CA GLU A 181 0.61 -1.66 18.01
C GLU A 181 2.04 -1.86 17.51
N LEU A 182 2.41 -1.22 16.39
CA LEU A 182 3.78 -1.28 15.86
C LEU A 182 4.79 -0.71 16.88
N ASN A 183 4.52 0.46 17.45
CA ASN A 183 5.40 1.05 18.45
C ASN A 183 5.54 0.16 19.69
N SER A 184 4.46 -0.48 20.14
CA SER A 184 4.48 -1.43 21.25
C SER A 184 5.34 -2.66 20.92
N ALA A 185 5.19 -3.21 19.72
CA ALA A 185 6.00 -4.34 19.25
C ALA A 185 7.48 -3.98 19.14
N LEU A 186 7.80 -2.75 18.70
CA LEU A 186 9.17 -2.23 18.66
C LEU A 186 9.75 -2.08 20.07
N ALA A 187 9.02 -1.44 21.00
CA ALA A 187 9.47 -1.24 22.38
C ALA A 187 9.76 -2.58 23.08
N ALA A 188 9.00 -3.63 22.81
CA ALA A 188 9.21 -4.97 23.36
C ALA A 188 10.50 -5.66 22.86
N LYS A 189 11.22 -5.07 21.92
CA LYS A 189 12.51 -5.57 21.40
C LYS A 189 13.73 -4.97 22.10
N GLU A 190 13.56 -3.96 22.93
CA GLU A 190 14.66 -3.37 23.70
C GLU A 190 15.40 -4.42 24.52
N GLY A 191 16.73 -4.34 24.54
CA GLY A 191 17.63 -5.27 25.23
C GLY A 191 17.83 -6.63 24.55
N LYS A 192 17.10 -6.93 23.46
CA LYS A 192 17.24 -8.19 22.72
C LYS A 192 18.25 -8.05 21.57
N VAL A 193 18.76 -9.17 21.06
CA VAL A 193 19.53 -9.20 19.81
C VAL A 193 18.65 -8.65 18.68
N CYS A 194 19.22 -7.84 17.80
CA CYS A 194 18.46 -7.19 16.75
C CYS A 194 17.93 -8.22 15.74
N ASP A 195 16.60 -8.30 15.63
CA ASP A 195 15.88 -9.13 14.64
C ASP A 195 14.74 -8.35 13.97
N LEU A 196 14.70 -7.02 14.12
CA LEU A 196 13.56 -6.18 13.74
C LEU A 196 13.09 -6.39 12.30
N CYS A 197 14.04 -6.54 11.37
CA CYS A 197 13.74 -6.72 9.95
C CYS A 197 13.03 -8.05 9.66
N ALA A 198 13.31 -9.10 10.42
CA ALA A 198 12.68 -10.42 10.25
C ALA A 198 11.43 -10.58 11.11
N SER A 199 11.52 -10.24 12.41
CA SER A 199 10.42 -10.45 13.36
C SER A 199 9.22 -9.52 13.13
N LEU A 200 9.43 -8.35 12.53
CA LEU A 200 8.38 -7.37 12.20
C LEU A 200 8.13 -7.26 10.70
N CYS A 201 8.56 -8.25 9.93
CA CYS A 201 8.22 -8.32 8.51
C CYS A 201 6.71 -8.55 8.35
N PRO A 202 5.98 -7.68 7.61
CA PRO A 202 4.54 -7.78 7.49
C PRO A 202 4.07 -8.83 6.47
N TYR A 203 5.00 -9.53 5.80
CA TYR A 203 4.63 -10.61 4.89
C TYR A 203 3.93 -11.74 5.65
N PRO A 204 2.87 -12.38 5.12
CA PRO A 204 2.06 -13.38 5.85
C PRO A 204 2.86 -14.56 6.41
N GLN A 205 3.93 -14.95 5.73
CA GLN A 205 4.94 -15.91 6.21
C GLN A 205 6.30 -15.19 6.24
N PRO A 206 6.62 -14.45 7.31
CA PRO A 206 7.82 -13.61 7.35
C PRO A 206 9.12 -14.34 6.98
N LEU A 207 9.26 -15.58 7.41
CA LEU A 207 10.45 -16.41 7.15
C LEU A 207 10.65 -16.73 5.66
N ASP A 208 9.62 -16.68 4.83
CA ASP A 208 9.74 -16.87 3.38
C ASP A 208 10.27 -15.61 2.68
N ALA A 209 10.11 -14.44 3.32
CA ALA A 209 10.54 -13.15 2.79
C ALA A 209 11.89 -12.69 3.35
N ILE A 210 12.14 -12.90 4.64
CA ILE A 210 13.38 -12.56 5.32
C ILE A 210 13.55 -13.44 6.56
N ALA A 211 14.75 -13.96 6.76
CA ALA A 211 15.08 -14.76 7.94
C ALA A 211 16.39 -14.30 8.55
N MET A 212 16.56 -14.52 9.86
CA MET A 212 17.85 -14.43 10.53
C MET A 212 18.53 -15.80 10.41
N ILE A 213 19.73 -15.81 9.87
CA ILE A 213 20.58 -17.01 9.73
C ILE A 213 21.83 -16.86 10.59
N GLU A 214 22.39 -17.98 11.02
CA GLU A 214 23.67 -17.97 11.72
C GLU A 214 24.80 -17.56 10.77
N ALA A 215 25.67 -16.66 11.23
CA ALA A 215 26.82 -16.14 10.51
C ALA A 215 27.88 -15.66 11.50
N ASN A 216 29.09 -16.26 11.47
CA ASN A 216 30.24 -15.88 12.32
C ASN A 216 29.87 -15.76 13.82
N ASP A 217 29.31 -16.81 14.40
CA ASP A 217 28.84 -16.90 15.80
C ASP A 217 27.74 -15.90 16.20
N HIS A 218 27.18 -15.18 15.24
CA HIS A 218 26.11 -14.22 15.41
C HIS A 218 24.98 -14.48 14.38
N PHE A 219 24.10 -13.51 14.16
CA PHE A 219 23.00 -13.62 13.23
C PHE A 219 23.07 -12.56 12.14
N ALA A 220 22.71 -12.95 10.93
CA ALA A 220 22.59 -12.04 9.78
C ALA A 220 21.21 -12.15 9.12
N PRO A 221 20.61 -11.04 8.67
CA PRO A 221 19.39 -11.10 7.87
C PRO A 221 19.69 -11.64 6.47
N GLN A 222 18.86 -12.56 6.00
CA GLN A 222 18.88 -13.10 4.65
C GLN A 222 17.54 -12.78 3.98
N ILE A 223 17.59 -12.04 2.86
CA ILE A 223 16.41 -11.81 2.02
C ILE A 223 16.11 -13.08 1.24
N ARG A 224 14.82 -13.42 1.11
CA ARG A 224 14.33 -14.61 0.44
C ARG A 224 13.36 -14.27 -0.69
N SER A 225 13.04 -15.26 -1.52
CA SER A 225 12.31 -15.10 -2.77
C SER A 225 10.89 -14.57 -2.62
N ALA A 226 10.24 -14.73 -1.46
CA ALA A 226 8.92 -14.18 -1.21
C ALA A 226 8.93 -12.69 -0.77
N CYS A 227 10.10 -12.03 -0.73
CA CYS A 227 10.17 -10.62 -0.42
C CYS A 227 9.48 -9.80 -1.52
N VAL A 228 8.54 -8.96 -1.12
CA VAL A 228 7.71 -8.11 -2.01
C VAL A 228 8.17 -6.64 -2.06
N GLY A 229 9.29 -6.32 -1.39
CA GLY A 229 9.84 -4.95 -1.38
C GLY A 229 9.00 -3.91 -0.65
N CYS A 230 8.22 -4.31 0.35
CA CYS A 230 7.31 -3.39 1.07
C CYS A 230 8.02 -2.29 1.87
N GLY A 231 9.29 -2.47 2.22
CA GLY A 231 10.12 -1.46 2.88
C GLY A 231 10.01 -1.38 4.39
N ALA A 232 9.17 -2.18 5.06
CA ALA A 232 9.09 -2.19 6.52
C ALA A 232 10.46 -2.48 7.17
N CYS A 233 11.21 -3.45 6.64
CA CYS A 233 12.56 -3.77 7.13
C CYS A 233 13.56 -2.61 6.95
N ALA A 234 13.42 -1.80 5.91
CA ALA A 234 14.27 -0.63 5.68
C ALA A 234 13.95 0.50 6.68
N GLU A 235 12.67 0.74 6.96
CA GLU A 235 12.24 1.68 8.01
C GLU A 235 12.77 1.29 9.38
N LEU A 236 12.60 0.01 9.74
CA LEU A 236 12.85 -0.49 11.09
C LEU A 236 14.34 -0.73 11.38
N CYS A 237 15.21 -0.77 10.36
CA CYS A 237 16.62 -1.03 10.53
C CYS A 237 17.35 0.13 11.23
N PRO A 238 17.90 -0.04 12.45
CA PRO A 238 18.64 1.00 13.14
C PRO A 238 19.87 1.46 12.36
N ALA A 239 20.59 0.52 11.76
CA ALA A 239 21.80 0.77 10.98
C ALA A 239 21.51 1.30 9.56
N ARG A 240 20.25 1.35 9.11
CA ARG A 240 19.82 1.80 7.78
C ARG A 240 20.54 1.11 6.61
N ILE A 241 20.87 -0.15 6.78
CA ILE A 241 21.61 -0.94 5.78
C ILE A 241 20.74 -1.60 4.72
N ILE A 242 19.43 -1.53 4.88
CA ILE A 242 18.46 -2.15 3.94
C ILE A 242 17.93 -1.07 3.01
N GLU A 243 18.00 -1.34 1.72
CA GLU A 243 17.46 -0.51 0.66
C GLU A 243 16.43 -1.31 -0.13
N ILE A 244 15.37 -0.66 -0.59
CA ILE A 244 14.40 -1.28 -1.48
C ILE A 244 14.72 -0.86 -2.90
N ILE A 245 14.88 -1.86 -3.77
CA ILE A 245 15.04 -1.64 -5.21
C ILE A 245 13.65 -1.76 -5.83
N PRO A 246 13.05 -0.63 -6.25
CA PRO A 246 11.71 -0.64 -6.81
C PRO A 246 11.63 -1.51 -8.07
N ARG A 247 10.53 -2.24 -8.22
CA ARG A 247 10.22 -3.10 -9.37
C ARG A 247 11.21 -4.21 -9.70
N ALA A 248 12.28 -4.35 -8.94
CA ALA A 248 13.18 -5.49 -9.03
C ALA A 248 12.56 -6.73 -8.35
N ASP A 249 12.90 -7.90 -8.82
CA ASP A 249 12.55 -9.17 -8.21
C ASP A 249 13.77 -9.86 -7.60
N TYR A 250 13.52 -10.96 -6.88
CA TYR A 250 14.58 -11.72 -6.21
C TYR A 250 15.62 -12.24 -7.21
N LYS A 251 15.19 -12.75 -8.37
CA LYS A 251 16.07 -13.33 -9.36
C LYS A 251 17.04 -12.31 -9.94
N SER A 252 16.55 -11.12 -10.25
CA SER A 252 17.37 -10.04 -10.84
C SER A 252 18.48 -9.57 -9.90
N ILE A 253 18.27 -9.61 -8.59
CA ILE A 253 19.22 -9.10 -7.60
C ILE A 253 20.12 -10.20 -7.03
N TYR A 254 19.58 -11.39 -6.77
CA TYR A 254 20.25 -12.44 -6.02
C TYR A 254 20.68 -13.66 -6.86
N GLU A 255 20.01 -13.92 -8.01
CA GLU A 255 20.33 -15.04 -8.89
C GLU A 255 21.02 -14.59 -10.21
N GLY A 256 20.89 -13.32 -10.59
CA GLY A 256 21.43 -12.77 -11.85
C GLY A 256 22.94 -12.42 -11.83
N LYS A 257 23.66 -12.75 -10.78
CA LYS A 257 25.13 -12.55 -10.65
C LYS A 257 25.86 -13.89 -10.70
N GLN A 258 25.72 -14.62 -11.79
CA GLN A 258 26.65 -15.70 -12.14
C GLN A 258 27.52 -15.28 -13.32
#